data_cab9a2acf75f3fc98658c51b803e920a
#
_entry.id   cab9a2acf75f3fc98658c51b803e920a
#
_cell.length_a   1.000
_cell.length_b   1.000
_cell.length_c   1.000
_cell.angle_alpha   90.00
_cell.angle_beta   90.00
_cell.angle_gamma   90.00
#
_symmetry.space_group_name_H-M   'P 1'
#
loop_
_entity.id
_entity.type
_entity.pdbx_description
1 polymer ?
#
loop_
_entity_poly.entity_id
_entity_poly.type
_entity_poly.pdbx_seq_one_letter_code
_entity_poly.pdbx_strand_id
1 'polypeptide(L)'
;MSERPRVAVVDDDISVRESLPDLLQQVGFSVQAFASAEAFLAADVADATDCLVLDVGLPGLSGPDLQRELARRGKRVPIVFITAKGDKSLQPRLLAAGAVACLFKPFNDTALIEAVETALGR
;
A
#
# COMPACT_ATOMS: atom_id res chain seq x y z
N MET A 1 3.55 6.11 -25.52
CA MET A 1 4.62 5.89 -24.55
C MET A 1 4.00 5.50 -23.22
N SER A 2 4.38 4.36 -22.70
CA SER A 2 3.81 3.89 -21.44
C SER A 2 4.64 4.38 -20.28
N GLU A 3 3.98 5.02 -19.32
CA GLU A 3 4.61 5.35 -18.05
C GLU A 3 4.63 4.13 -17.17
N ARG A 4 5.62 4.07 -16.29
CA ARG A 4 5.67 3.03 -15.28
C ARG A 4 4.53 3.25 -14.28
N PRO A 5 3.82 2.19 -13.89
CA PRO A 5 2.84 2.33 -12.81
C PRO A 5 3.48 2.88 -11.55
N ARG A 6 2.77 3.75 -10.87
CA ARG A 6 3.26 4.42 -9.66
C ARG A 6 2.72 3.74 -8.44
N VAL A 7 3.64 3.19 -7.65
CA VAL A 7 3.31 2.49 -6.41
C VAL A 7 3.83 3.32 -5.25
N ALA A 8 2.98 3.57 -4.26
CA ALA A 8 3.39 4.20 -3.01
C ALA A 8 3.48 3.12 -1.93
N VAL A 9 4.50 3.19 -1.11
CA VAL A 9 4.68 2.30 0.05
C VAL A 9 4.61 3.16 1.30
N VAL A 10 3.70 2.85 2.21
CA VAL A 10 3.54 3.58 3.47
C VAL A 10 3.74 2.60 4.62
N ASP A 11 4.86 2.71 5.30
CA ASP A 11 5.22 1.85 6.43
C ASP A 11 6.22 2.62 7.31
N ASP A 12 6.04 2.57 8.61
CA ASP A 12 6.96 3.23 9.54
C ASP A 12 8.25 2.43 9.79
N ASP A 13 8.33 1.19 9.30
CA ASP A 13 9.53 0.36 9.40
C ASP A 13 10.51 0.75 8.29
N ILE A 14 11.69 1.23 8.69
CA ILE A 14 12.71 1.65 7.73
C ILE A 14 13.17 0.49 6.84
N SER A 15 13.20 -0.73 7.35
CA SER A 15 13.59 -1.90 6.55
C SER A 15 12.65 -2.10 5.38
N VAL A 16 11.35 -1.90 5.59
CA VAL A 16 10.34 -2.01 4.54
C VAL A 16 10.51 -0.89 3.53
N ARG A 17 10.69 0.35 4.01
CA ARG A 17 10.88 1.50 3.12
C ARG A 17 12.14 1.40 2.27
N GLU A 18 13.14 0.66 2.71
CA GLU A 18 14.36 0.44 1.94
C GLU A 18 14.24 -0.74 0.98
N SER A 19 13.62 -1.83 1.41
CA SER A 19 13.61 -3.07 0.62
C SER A 19 12.50 -3.15 -0.40
N LEU A 20 11.28 -2.71 -0.08
CA LEU A 20 10.17 -2.84 -1.01
C LEU A 20 10.33 -1.97 -2.26
N PRO A 21 10.81 -0.71 -2.17
CA PRO A 21 11.02 0.05 -3.40
C PRO A 21 12.00 -0.61 -4.34
N ASP A 22 13.11 -1.17 -3.83
CA ASP A 22 14.07 -1.85 -4.68
C ASP A 22 13.45 -3.03 -5.41
N LEU A 23 12.70 -3.85 -4.68
CA LEU A 23 12.03 -5.01 -5.26
C LEU A 23 11.05 -4.60 -6.35
N LEU A 24 10.18 -3.63 -6.07
CA LEU A 24 9.14 -3.22 -7.00
C LEU A 24 9.72 -2.48 -8.21
N GLN A 25 10.79 -1.72 -8.03
CA GLN A 25 11.49 -1.07 -9.14
C GLN A 25 12.09 -2.09 -10.09
N GLN A 26 12.60 -3.21 -9.58
CA GLN A 26 13.16 -4.27 -10.42
C GLN A 26 12.13 -4.89 -11.36
N VAL A 27 10.86 -4.89 -10.97
CA VAL A 27 9.79 -5.41 -11.83
C VAL A 27 9.09 -4.32 -12.65
N GLY A 28 9.64 -3.12 -12.68
CA GLY A 28 9.22 -2.08 -13.61
C GLY A 28 8.30 -1.01 -13.05
N PHE A 29 8.11 -0.94 -11.73
CA PHE A 29 7.27 0.08 -11.12
C PHE A 29 8.08 1.30 -10.70
N SER A 30 7.44 2.47 -10.70
CA SER A 30 7.99 3.69 -10.10
C SER A 30 7.49 3.74 -8.65
N VAL A 31 8.38 3.87 -7.68
CA VAL A 31 8.02 3.69 -6.27
C VAL A 31 8.41 4.90 -5.44
N GLN A 32 7.48 5.36 -4.60
CA GLN A 32 7.74 6.35 -3.56
C GLN A 32 7.42 5.72 -2.21
N ALA A 33 8.26 5.98 -1.21
CA ALA A 33 8.05 5.46 0.14
C ALA A 33 7.78 6.59 1.11
N PHE A 34 6.87 6.35 2.05
CA PHE A 34 6.47 7.32 3.08
C PHE A 34 6.52 6.64 4.45
N ALA A 35 6.93 7.39 5.46
CA ALA A 35 7.05 6.86 6.82
C ALA A 35 5.73 6.86 7.59
N SER A 36 4.71 7.56 7.10
CA SER A 36 3.44 7.70 7.79
C SER A 36 2.31 7.97 6.80
N ALA A 37 1.08 7.71 7.23
CA ALA A 37 -0.10 8.07 6.45
C ALA A 37 -0.20 9.58 6.28
N GLU A 38 0.15 10.34 7.32
CA GLU A 38 0.14 11.80 7.26
C GLU A 38 1.09 12.32 6.19
N ALA A 39 2.29 11.74 6.09
CA ALA A 39 3.26 12.12 5.06
C ALA A 39 2.74 11.84 3.65
N PHE A 40 2.06 10.71 3.47
CA PHE A 40 1.45 10.40 2.18
C PHE A 40 0.38 11.42 1.81
N LEU A 41 -0.49 11.76 2.75
CA LEU A 41 -1.55 12.75 2.51
C LEU A 41 -0.96 14.13 2.22
N ALA A 42 0.08 14.53 2.96
CA ALA A 42 0.71 15.84 2.77
C ALA A 42 1.40 15.97 1.41
N ALA A 43 1.87 14.87 0.85
CA ALA A 43 2.50 14.89 -0.47
C ALA A 43 1.50 15.09 -1.61
N ASP A 44 0.22 14.90 -1.36
CA ASP A 44 -0.86 15.12 -2.35
C ASP A 44 -0.64 14.35 -3.65
N VAL A 45 -0.25 13.08 -3.51
CA VAL A 45 0.07 12.23 -4.67
C VAL A 45 -0.97 11.14 -4.91
N ALA A 46 -2.10 11.15 -4.18
CA ALA A 46 -3.08 10.08 -4.26
C ALA A 46 -3.63 9.90 -5.68
N ASP A 47 -3.90 11.01 -6.37
CA ASP A 47 -4.44 10.95 -7.74
C ASP A 47 -3.42 10.39 -8.75
N ALA A 48 -2.13 10.48 -8.43
CA ALA A 48 -1.06 9.97 -9.29
C ALA A 48 -0.58 8.58 -8.87
N THR A 49 -1.18 8.01 -7.81
CA THR A 49 -0.78 6.70 -7.28
C THR A 49 -1.68 5.62 -7.87
N ASP A 50 -1.07 4.64 -8.52
CA ASP A 50 -1.81 3.55 -9.15
C ASP A 50 -2.06 2.38 -8.18
N CYS A 51 -1.20 2.23 -7.18
CA CYS A 51 -1.35 1.21 -6.13
C CYS A 51 -0.68 1.70 -4.85
N LEU A 52 -1.35 1.50 -3.73
CA LEU A 52 -0.85 1.88 -2.41
C LEU A 52 -0.59 0.60 -1.60
N VAL A 53 0.67 0.36 -1.25
CA VAL A 53 1.05 -0.71 -0.32
C VAL A 53 1.10 -0.08 1.07
N LEU A 54 0.22 -0.51 1.96
CA LEU A 54 -0.09 0.23 3.18
C LEU A 54 -0.02 -0.66 4.40
N ASP A 55 0.83 -0.30 5.35
CA ASP A 55 0.90 -0.98 6.63
C ASP A 55 -0.34 -0.66 7.47
N VAL A 56 -0.90 -1.68 8.10
CA VAL A 56 -2.09 -1.53 8.95
C VAL A 56 -1.73 -0.78 10.24
N GLY A 57 -0.61 -1.11 10.87
CA GLY A 57 -0.27 -0.72 12.23
C GLY A 57 0.52 0.58 12.33
N LEU A 58 0.20 1.59 11.56
CA LEU A 58 0.92 2.86 11.62
C LEU A 58 0.55 3.66 12.86
N PRO A 59 1.53 4.34 13.49
CA PRO A 59 1.22 5.29 14.55
C PRO A 59 0.51 6.52 13.96
N GLY A 60 -0.26 7.22 14.78
CA GLY A 60 -1.09 8.33 14.31
C GLY A 60 -2.25 7.80 13.48
N LEU A 61 -2.38 8.25 12.23
CA LEU A 61 -3.34 7.65 11.30
C LEU A 61 -2.89 6.24 10.95
N SER A 62 -3.73 5.26 11.27
CA SER A 62 -3.48 3.87 10.91
C SER A 62 -3.72 3.64 9.41
N GLY A 63 -3.36 2.44 8.92
CA GLY A 63 -3.68 2.06 7.56
C GLY A 63 -5.18 2.14 7.26
N PRO A 64 -6.04 1.50 8.09
CA PRO A 64 -7.49 1.62 7.87
C PRO A 64 -8.01 3.06 7.96
N ASP A 65 -7.42 3.90 8.83
CA ASP A 65 -7.78 5.32 8.90
C ASP A 65 -7.47 6.03 7.58
N LEU A 66 -6.31 5.75 6.98
CA LEU A 66 -5.95 6.32 5.68
C LEU A 66 -6.92 5.86 4.60
N GLN A 67 -7.28 4.57 4.60
CA GLN A 67 -8.27 4.05 3.66
C GLN A 67 -9.58 4.83 3.73
N ARG A 68 -10.09 5.06 4.95
CA ARG A 68 -11.31 5.82 5.15
C ARG A 68 -11.16 7.28 4.71
N GLU A 69 -10.01 7.88 5.01
CA GLU A 69 -9.78 9.27 4.63
C GLU A 69 -9.72 9.45 3.11
N LEU A 70 -9.08 8.52 2.39
CA LEU A 70 -9.04 8.56 0.94
C LEU A 70 -10.45 8.41 0.36
N ALA A 71 -11.24 7.49 0.89
CA ALA A 71 -12.63 7.31 0.45
C ALA A 71 -13.45 8.58 0.70
N ARG A 72 -13.27 9.22 1.87
CA ARG A 72 -13.97 10.46 2.21
C ARG A 72 -13.62 11.59 1.22
N ARG A 73 -12.38 11.61 0.73
CA ARG A 73 -11.92 12.61 -0.24
C ARG A 73 -12.27 12.24 -1.68
N GLY A 74 -12.95 11.13 -1.89
CA GLY A 74 -13.29 10.66 -3.25
C GLY A 74 -12.09 10.13 -4.03
N LYS A 75 -11.02 9.75 -3.34
CA LYS A 75 -9.82 9.21 -3.97
C LYS A 75 -9.94 7.70 -4.07
N ARG A 76 -9.81 7.16 -5.28
CA ARG A 76 -9.93 5.72 -5.52
C ARG A 76 -8.56 5.15 -5.82
N VAL A 77 -7.82 4.86 -4.76
CA VAL A 77 -6.49 4.27 -4.88
C VAL A 77 -6.60 2.79 -4.51
N PRO A 78 -6.24 1.87 -5.40
CA PRO A 78 -6.20 0.45 -5.04
C PRO A 78 -5.20 0.22 -3.90
N ILE A 79 -5.61 -0.48 -2.85
CA ILE A 79 -4.80 -0.67 -1.65
C ILE A 79 -4.47 -2.14 -1.46
N VAL A 80 -3.18 -2.44 -1.28
CA VAL A 80 -2.69 -3.71 -0.81
C VAL A 80 -2.19 -3.48 0.62
N PHE A 81 -2.89 -4.02 1.60
CA PHE A 81 -2.46 -3.90 2.99
C PHE A 81 -1.35 -4.89 3.31
N ILE A 82 -0.41 -4.46 4.14
CA ILE A 82 0.56 -5.33 4.76
C ILE A 82 0.43 -5.16 6.27
N THR A 83 0.57 -6.25 7.02
CA THR A 83 0.39 -6.20 8.47
C THR A 83 1.26 -7.22 9.16
N ALA A 84 1.64 -6.94 10.41
CA ALA A 84 2.26 -7.93 11.25
C ALA A 84 1.30 -9.09 11.48
N LYS A 85 1.84 -10.30 11.63
CA LYS A 85 1.01 -11.46 11.89
C LYS A 85 0.21 -11.26 13.18
N GLY A 86 -0.98 -11.82 13.23
CA GLY A 86 -1.72 -11.89 14.47
C GLY A 86 -3.20 -11.62 14.39
N ASP A 87 -3.63 -10.62 13.68
CA ASP A 87 -5.04 -10.29 13.66
C ASP A 87 -5.68 -10.59 12.32
N LYS A 88 -6.00 -11.87 12.12
CA LYS A 88 -6.69 -12.30 10.91
C LYS A 88 -8.12 -11.81 10.84
N SER A 89 -8.70 -11.35 11.94
CA SER A 89 -10.08 -10.84 11.95
C SER A 89 -10.19 -9.51 11.23
N LEU A 90 -9.10 -8.77 11.09
CA LEU A 90 -9.09 -7.49 10.40
C LEU A 90 -9.19 -7.64 8.87
N GLN A 91 -8.65 -8.73 8.33
CA GLN A 91 -8.58 -8.93 6.88
C GLN A 91 -9.94 -8.84 6.20
N PRO A 92 -11.00 -9.53 6.67
CA PRO A 92 -12.32 -9.41 6.01
C PRO A 92 -12.86 -7.97 6.01
N ARG A 93 -12.60 -7.21 7.07
CA ARG A 93 -13.05 -5.82 7.16
C ARG A 93 -12.35 -4.93 6.14
N LEU A 94 -11.03 -5.13 5.97
CA LEU A 94 -10.25 -4.36 5.01
C LEU A 94 -10.69 -4.65 3.58
N LEU A 95 -10.90 -5.92 3.27
CA LEU A 95 -11.36 -6.33 1.95
C LEU A 95 -12.79 -5.83 1.68
N ALA A 96 -13.67 -5.91 2.68
CA ALA A 96 -15.04 -5.41 2.55
C ALA A 96 -15.07 -3.90 2.30
N ALA A 97 -14.08 -3.17 2.83
CA ALA A 97 -13.96 -1.73 2.61
C ALA A 97 -13.29 -1.38 1.28
N GLY A 98 -12.93 -2.38 0.46
CA GLY A 98 -12.44 -2.15 -0.88
C GLY A 98 -10.97 -2.45 -1.11
N ALA A 99 -10.23 -2.93 -0.10
CA ALA A 99 -8.84 -3.31 -0.31
C ALA A 99 -8.72 -4.46 -1.31
N VAL A 100 -7.67 -4.43 -2.11
CA VAL A 100 -7.43 -5.48 -3.11
C VAL A 100 -6.91 -6.74 -2.44
N ALA A 101 -6.03 -6.60 -1.46
CA ALA A 101 -5.42 -7.74 -0.77
C ALA A 101 -4.91 -7.31 0.60
N CYS A 102 -4.65 -8.29 1.44
CA CYS A 102 -4.03 -8.09 2.74
C CYS A 102 -2.99 -9.19 2.94
N LEU A 103 -1.73 -8.82 3.04
CA LEU A 103 -0.61 -9.74 3.21
C LEU A 103 -0.08 -9.67 4.64
N PHE A 104 0.22 -10.82 5.21
CA PHE A 104 0.79 -10.90 6.56
C PHE A 104 2.30 -11.03 6.49
N LYS A 105 3.00 -10.24 7.31
CA LYS A 105 4.47 -10.32 7.42
C LYS A 105 4.86 -11.57 8.21
N PRO A 106 5.90 -12.29 7.80
CA PRO A 106 6.67 -12.06 6.58
C PRO A 106 5.94 -12.63 5.36
N PHE A 107 5.92 -11.88 4.28
CA PHE A 107 5.39 -12.34 3.00
C PHE A 107 6.54 -12.53 2.02
N ASN A 108 6.35 -13.36 0.99
CA ASN A 108 7.38 -13.51 -0.02
C ASN A 108 7.21 -12.47 -1.13
N ASP A 109 8.28 -12.27 -1.90
CA ASP A 109 8.31 -11.27 -2.95
C ASP A 109 7.24 -11.53 -4.02
N THR A 110 7.04 -12.79 -4.37
CA THR A 110 6.05 -13.17 -5.38
C THR A 110 4.64 -12.78 -4.96
N ALA A 111 4.28 -13.04 -3.69
CA ALA A 111 2.95 -12.69 -3.19
C ALA A 111 2.71 -11.18 -3.25
N LEU A 112 3.71 -10.38 -2.90
CA LEU A 112 3.60 -8.93 -2.99
C LEU A 112 3.44 -8.46 -4.43
N ILE A 113 4.29 -8.95 -5.32
CA ILE A 113 4.25 -8.56 -6.73
C ILE A 113 2.90 -8.92 -7.35
N GLU A 114 2.39 -10.13 -7.08
CA GLU A 114 1.10 -10.56 -7.59
C GLU A 114 -0.03 -9.67 -7.07
N ALA A 115 0.00 -9.31 -5.78
CA ALA A 115 -1.02 -8.44 -5.20
C ALA A 115 -1.00 -7.05 -5.85
N VAL A 116 0.18 -6.49 -6.07
CA VAL A 116 0.32 -5.19 -6.74
C VAL A 116 -0.18 -5.29 -8.18
N GLU A 117 0.18 -6.33 -8.89
CA GLU A 117 -0.28 -6.52 -10.28
C GLU A 117 -1.80 -6.66 -10.35
N THR A 118 -2.39 -7.38 -9.42
CA THR A 118 -3.86 -7.47 -9.31
C THR A 118 -4.46 -6.08 -9.09
N ALA A 119 -3.87 -5.29 -8.20
CA ALA A 119 -4.33 -3.93 -7.93
C ALA A 119 -4.25 -3.04 -9.17
N LEU A 120 -3.26 -3.28 -10.02
CA LEU A 120 -3.08 -2.53 -11.27
C LEU A 120 -3.94 -3.04 -12.41
N GLY A 121 -4.72 -4.08 -12.20
CA GLY A 121 -5.57 -4.66 -13.24
C GLY A 121 -4.83 -5.53 -14.24
N ARG A 122 -3.73 -6.09 -13.82
CA ARG A 122 -2.91 -6.95 -14.69
C ARG A 122 -3.15 -8.42 -14.45
#